data_e47b50d7fbb436bd6e7c712d7d1d36ff
#
_entry.id   e47b50d7fbb436bd6e7c712d7d1d36ff
#
_cell.length_a   1.000
_cell.length_b   1.000
_cell.length_c   1.000
_cell.angle_alpha   90.00
_cell.angle_beta   90.00
_cell.angle_gamma   90.00
#
_symmetry.space_group_name_H-M   'P 1'
#
loop_
_entity.id
_entity.type
_entity.pdbx_description
1 polymer ?
#
loop_
_entity_poly.entity_id
_entity_poly.type
_entity_poly.pdbx_seq_one_letter_code
_entity_poly.pdbx_strand_id
1 'polypeptide(L)'
;MLELRPNCELCDTDLPPEAADARICSYECTFCAACVEDVLRDVCPNCGGGFQPRPIRPRTAWRDGTGLGHDPPSQRRRNTPYSGEEISAFVAGVRDVPVTER
;
A
#
# COMPACT_ATOMS: atom_id res chain seq x y z
N MET A 1 -10.32 1.47 -11.11
CA MET A 1 -10.42 2.31 -9.91
C MET A 1 -9.48 1.79 -8.84
N LEU A 2 -8.92 2.68 -8.02
CA LEU A 2 -8.03 2.29 -6.92
C LEU A 2 -8.76 1.39 -5.92
N GLU A 3 -8.19 0.23 -5.62
CA GLU A 3 -8.70 -0.69 -4.61
C GLU A 3 -8.25 -0.22 -3.22
N LEU A 4 -9.19 -0.01 -2.32
CA LEU A 4 -8.86 0.32 -0.92
C LEU A 4 -8.73 -0.98 -0.14
N ARG A 5 -7.53 -1.54 -0.12
CA ARG A 5 -7.25 -2.81 0.56
C ARG A 5 -7.32 -2.63 2.08
N PRO A 6 -7.89 -3.60 2.81
CA PRO A 6 -8.22 -3.42 4.22
C PRO A 6 -7.05 -3.56 5.20
N ASN A 7 -5.88 -3.96 4.74
CA ASN A 7 -4.77 -4.30 5.64
C ASN A 7 -3.39 -4.02 5.04
N CYS A 8 -2.41 -3.91 5.92
CA CYS A 8 -1.00 -3.91 5.52
C CYS A 8 -0.60 -5.33 5.09
N GLU A 9 -0.04 -5.46 3.89
CA GLU A 9 0.30 -6.77 3.33
C GLU A 9 1.52 -7.42 4.00
N LEU A 10 2.18 -6.72 4.90
CA LEU A 10 3.32 -7.24 5.65
C LEU A 10 2.97 -7.58 7.09
N CYS A 11 2.51 -6.62 7.89
CA CYS A 11 2.20 -6.83 9.29
C CYS A 11 0.72 -7.15 9.59
N ASP A 12 -0.13 -7.09 8.56
CA ASP A 12 -1.55 -7.38 8.62
C ASP A 12 -2.39 -6.43 9.47
N THR A 13 -1.84 -5.28 9.89
CA THR A 13 -2.63 -4.29 10.63
C THR A 13 -3.77 -3.76 9.76
N ASP A 14 -4.91 -3.47 10.37
CA ASP A 14 -6.05 -2.92 9.64
C ASP A 14 -5.75 -1.52 9.13
N LEU A 15 -6.13 -1.26 7.89
CA LEU A 15 -6.00 0.04 7.24
C LEU A 15 -7.35 0.44 6.67
N PRO A 16 -8.24 1.01 7.50
CA PRO A 16 -9.54 1.46 7.03
C PRO A 16 -9.40 2.55 5.96
N PRO A 17 -10.47 2.86 5.21
CA PRO A 17 -10.39 3.80 4.09
C PRO A 17 -9.79 5.16 4.45
N GLU A 18 -10.00 5.63 5.67
CA GLU A 18 -9.50 6.92 6.16
C GLU A 18 -8.13 6.84 6.82
N ALA A 19 -7.45 5.70 6.79
CA ALA A 19 -6.15 5.54 7.44
C ALA A 19 -5.11 6.51 6.86
N ALA A 20 -4.57 7.38 7.72
CA ALA A 20 -3.55 8.35 7.32
C ALA A 20 -2.18 7.69 7.09
N ASP A 21 -1.96 6.51 7.65
CA ASP A 21 -0.71 5.77 7.55
C ASP A 21 -0.71 4.69 6.47
N ALA A 22 -1.75 4.62 5.63
CA ALA A 22 -1.75 3.71 4.50
C ALA A 22 -0.85 4.25 3.38
N ARG A 23 0.00 3.36 2.84
CA ARG A 23 0.91 3.65 1.73
C ARG A 23 0.63 2.68 0.60
N ILE A 24 0.75 3.16 -0.64
CA ILE A 24 0.55 2.32 -1.83
C ILE A 24 1.67 2.53 -2.84
N CYS A 25 1.99 1.46 -3.58
CA CYS A 25 2.83 1.55 -4.77
C CYS A 25 1.96 1.78 -6.01
N SER A 26 2.56 1.84 -7.19
CA SER A 26 1.81 2.06 -8.43
C SER A 26 0.90 0.89 -8.83
N TYR A 27 1.13 -0.29 -8.26
CA TYR A 27 0.28 -1.46 -8.45
C TYR A 27 -0.75 -1.62 -7.32
N GLU A 28 -0.89 -0.60 -6.47
CA GLU A 28 -1.84 -0.55 -5.34
C GLU A 28 -1.51 -1.52 -4.21
N CYS A 29 -0.34 -2.15 -4.21
CA CYS A 29 0.11 -2.92 -3.05
C CYS A 29 0.13 -2.02 -1.83
N THR A 30 -0.47 -2.45 -0.72
CA THR A 30 -0.77 -1.60 0.43
C THR A 30 0.00 -2.04 1.65
N PHE A 31 0.66 -1.08 2.29
CA PHE A 31 1.44 -1.30 3.51
C PHE A 31 1.26 -0.12 4.45
N CYS A 32 1.47 -0.33 5.75
CA CYS A 32 1.45 0.77 6.69
C CYS A 32 2.77 1.55 6.65
N ALA A 33 2.72 2.82 7.04
CA ALA A 33 3.90 3.70 7.02
C ALA A 33 5.07 3.11 7.81
N ALA A 34 4.82 2.49 8.97
CA ALA A 34 5.87 1.88 9.77
C ALA A 34 6.62 0.78 9.02
N CYS A 35 5.89 -0.12 8.34
CA CYS A 35 6.51 -1.16 7.53
C CYS A 35 7.30 -0.57 6.36
N VAL A 36 6.78 0.46 5.71
CA VAL A 36 7.46 1.11 4.60
C VAL A 36 8.78 1.76 5.05
N GLU A 37 8.76 2.41 6.21
CA GLU A 37 9.95 3.10 6.73
C GLU A 37 10.97 2.15 7.32
N ASP A 38 10.53 1.20 8.13
CA ASP A 38 11.42 0.39 8.97
C ASP A 38 11.90 -0.90 8.30
N VAL A 39 11.09 -1.48 7.42
CA VAL A 39 11.38 -2.77 6.80
C VAL A 39 11.60 -2.66 5.30
N LEU A 40 10.66 -2.02 4.60
CA LEU A 40 10.68 -1.98 3.13
C LEU A 40 11.59 -0.90 2.57
N ARG A 41 11.91 0.12 3.34
CA ARG A 41 12.80 1.21 2.91
C ARG A 41 12.37 1.81 1.56
N ASP A 42 11.08 2.05 1.42
CA ASP A 42 10.48 2.60 0.20
C ASP A 42 10.64 1.69 -1.03
N VAL A 43 10.74 0.38 -0.81
CA VAL A 43 10.79 -0.63 -1.87
C VAL A 43 9.60 -1.57 -1.73
N CYS A 44 8.69 -1.56 -2.69
CA CYS A 44 7.59 -2.52 -2.70
C CYS A 44 8.12 -3.93 -2.97
N PRO A 45 7.90 -4.88 -2.06
CA PRO A 45 8.44 -6.25 -2.25
C PRO A 45 7.82 -6.97 -3.43
N ASN A 46 6.67 -6.50 -3.91
CA ASN A 46 5.96 -7.15 -4.99
C ASN A 46 6.32 -6.60 -6.38
N CYS A 47 6.76 -5.34 -6.47
CA CYS A 47 7.06 -4.72 -7.77
C CYS A 47 8.36 -3.91 -7.80
N GLY A 48 8.94 -3.59 -6.66
CA GLY A 48 10.17 -2.80 -6.58
C GLY A 48 9.96 -1.28 -6.64
N GLY A 49 8.73 -0.82 -6.81
CA GLY A 49 8.43 0.61 -6.86
C GLY A 49 8.46 1.28 -5.49
N GLY A 50 8.39 2.61 -5.48
CA GLY A 50 8.27 3.39 -4.25
C GLY A 50 6.82 3.54 -3.81
N PHE A 51 6.63 4.21 -2.67
CA PHE A 51 5.32 4.38 -2.05
C PHE A 51 4.92 5.83 -1.93
N GLN A 52 3.61 6.05 -1.92
CA GLN A 52 2.98 7.34 -1.63
C GLN A 52 1.84 7.13 -0.64
N PRO A 53 1.41 8.18 0.10
CA PRO A 53 0.20 8.09 0.90
C PRO A 53 -1.00 7.69 0.04
N ARG A 54 -1.82 6.79 0.55
CA ARG A 54 -3.02 6.36 -0.17
C ARG A 54 -4.08 7.46 -0.14
N PRO A 55 -4.64 7.85 -1.30
CA PRO A 55 -5.73 8.82 -1.32
C PRO A 55 -6.92 8.33 -0.48
N ILE A 56 -7.54 9.25 0.24
CA ILE A 56 -8.71 8.96 1.07
C ILE A 56 -9.95 9.22 0.23
N ARG A 57 -10.75 8.18 0.00
CA ARG A 57 -12.00 8.30 -0.74
C ARG A 57 -13.04 9.01 0.13
N PRO A 58 -13.75 10.02 -0.40
CA PRO A 58 -14.77 10.71 0.38
C PRO A 58 -15.83 9.75 0.91
N ARG A 59 -16.22 9.96 2.16
CA ARG A 59 -17.33 9.22 2.75
C ARG A 59 -18.65 9.68 2.14
N THR A 60 -18.76 10.98 1.86
CA THR A 60 -19.95 11.61 1.32
C THR A 60 -19.94 11.61 -0.20
N ALA A 61 -21.08 11.37 -0.81
CA ALA A 61 -21.25 11.50 -2.26
C ALA A 61 -21.42 12.98 -2.63
N TRP A 62 -20.31 13.70 -2.75
CA TRP A 62 -20.33 15.11 -3.17
C TRP A 62 -20.75 15.28 -4.64
N ARG A 63 -20.64 14.22 -5.41
CA ARG A 63 -21.17 14.10 -6.76
C ARG A 63 -21.87 12.76 -6.87
N ASP A 64 -22.94 12.71 -7.68
CA ASP A 64 -23.65 11.45 -7.90
C ASP A 64 -22.71 10.35 -8.41
N GLY A 65 -22.84 9.16 -7.87
CA GLY A 65 -22.03 8.01 -8.27
C GLY A 65 -20.63 7.99 -7.66
N THR A 66 -20.38 8.74 -6.59
CA THR A 66 -19.08 8.78 -5.91
C THR A 66 -19.23 8.48 -4.42
N GLY A 67 -18.08 8.40 -3.72
CA GLY A 67 -18.01 8.18 -2.28
C GLY A 67 -18.02 6.72 -1.88
N LEU A 68 -17.77 6.46 -0.59
CA LEU A 68 -17.66 5.09 -0.06
C LEU A 68 -18.96 4.29 -0.17
N GLY A 69 -20.11 4.95 -0.21
CA GLY A 69 -21.40 4.25 -0.38
C GLY A 69 -21.57 3.68 -1.79
N HIS A 70 -21.01 4.33 -2.79
CA HIS A 70 -21.04 3.87 -4.19
C HIS A 70 -19.86 2.95 -4.49
N ASP A 71 -18.66 3.33 -4.04
CA ASP A 71 -17.42 2.59 -4.27
C ASP A 71 -16.83 2.17 -2.92
N PRO A 72 -17.33 1.08 -2.31
CA PRO A 72 -16.91 0.68 -0.96
C PRO A 72 -15.47 0.16 -0.95
N PRO A 73 -14.83 0.13 0.24
CA PRO A 73 -13.52 -0.47 0.36
C PRO A 73 -13.57 -1.97 0.12
N SER A 74 -12.43 -2.51 -0.28
CA SER A 74 -12.28 -3.96 -0.42
C SER A 74 -12.32 -4.61 0.97
N GLN A 75 -12.91 -5.81 1.03
CA GLN A 75 -12.90 -6.65 2.23
C GLN A 75 -11.90 -7.80 2.09
N ARG A 76 -11.23 -7.90 0.96
CA ARG A 76 -10.28 -8.98 0.69
C ARG A 76 -8.91 -8.65 1.26
N ARG A 77 -8.56 -9.31 2.35
CA ARG A 77 -7.22 -9.20 2.93
C ARG A 77 -6.20 -9.88 2.03
N ARG A 78 -5.05 -9.25 1.89
CA ARG A 78 -3.94 -9.77 1.09
C ARG A 78 -2.66 -9.65 1.91
N ASN A 79 -1.72 -10.58 1.70
CA ASN A 79 -0.40 -10.52 2.31
C ASN A 79 0.63 -10.78 1.24
N THR A 80 1.80 -10.13 1.36
CA THR A 80 2.88 -10.41 0.43
C THR A 80 3.31 -11.87 0.55
N PRO A 81 3.59 -12.56 -0.57
CA PRO A 81 3.98 -13.97 -0.52
C PRO A 81 5.44 -14.18 -0.11
N TYR A 82 6.21 -13.10 0.01
CA TYR A 82 7.65 -13.20 0.25
C TYR A 82 7.96 -13.27 1.75
N SER A 83 8.96 -14.08 2.11
CA SER A 83 9.45 -14.19 3.48
C SER A 83 10.24 -12.93 3.88
N GLY A 84 10.50 -12.78 5.18
CA GLY A 84 11.33 -11.68 5.68
C GLY A 84 12.73 -11.68 5.08
N GLU A 85 13.34 -12.85 4.88
CA GLU A 85 14.66 -12.97 4.25
C GLU A 85 14.62 -12.56 2.79
N GLU A 86 13.61 -13.00 2.05
CA GLU A 86 13.43 -12.63 0.64
C GLU A 86 13.23 -11.13 0.49
N ILE A 87 12.41 -10.53 1.36
CA ILE A 87 12.17 -9.09 1.36
C ILE A 87 13.46 -8.33 1.65
N SER A 88 14.21 -8.75 2.68
CA SER A 88 15.48 -8.11 3.05
C SER A 88 16.48 -8.11 1.91
N ALA A 89 16.63 -9.24 1.21
CA ALA A 89 17.54 -9.37 0.08
C ALA A 89 17.09 -8.48 -1.09
N PHE A 90 15.81 -8.49 -1.40
CA PHE A 90 15.24 -7.68 -2.48
C PHE A 90 15.41 -6.19 -2.21
N VAL A 91 15.05 -5.76 -1.01
CA VAL A 91 15.18 -4.35 -0.59
C VAL A 91 16.65 -3.90 -0.68
N ALA A 92 17.59 -4.72 -0.20
CA ALA A 92 19.01 -4.38 -0.26
C ALA A 92 19.50 -4.15 -1.70
N GLY A 93 18.95 -4.87 -2.67
CA GLY A 93 19.33 -4.73 -4.08
C GLY A 93 18.67 -3.56 -4.81
N VAL A 94 17.57 -3.01 -4.28
CA VAL A 94 16.77 -2.01 -4.99
C VAL A 94 16.80 -0.65 -4.30
N ARG A 95 16.92 -0.60 -2.97
CA ARG A 95 16.75 0.62 -2.17
C ARG A 95 17.60 1.80 -2.60
N ASP A 96 18.80 1.55 -3.10
CA ASP A 96 19.73 2.61 -3.51
C ASP A 96 19.50 3.07 -4.95
N VAL A 97 18.61 2.41 -5.69
CA VAL A 97 18.22 2.85 -7.03
C VAL A 97 17.14 3.91 -6.89
N PRO A 98 17.31 5.10 -7.50
CA PRO A 98 16.25 6.12 -7.47
C PRO A 98 14.94 5.56 -8.00
N VAL A 99 13.82 5.96 -7.38
CA VAL A 99 12.48 5.44 -7.74
C VAL A 99 12.20 5.61 -9.24
N THR A 100 12.65 6.71 -9.81
CA THR A 100 12.45 7.02 -11.24
C THR A 100 13.24 6.10 -12.18
N GLU A 101 14.20 5.36 -11.65
CA GLU A 101 15.11 4.51 -12.44
C GLU A 101 14.95 3.02 -12.15
N ARG A 102 14.04 2.69 -11.28
CA ARG A 102 13.76 1.30 -10.92
C ARG A 102 13.08 0.51 -12.03
#